data_af52914ce7414e746239952be04afe7c
#
_entry.id   af52914ce7414e746239952be04afe7c
#
_cell.length_a   1.000
_cell.length_b   1.000
_cell.length_c   1.000
_cell.angle_alpha   90.00
_cell.angle_beta   90.00
_cell.angle_gamma   90.00
#
_symmetry.space_group_name_H-M   'P 1'
#
loop_
_entity.id
_entity.type
_entity.pdbx_description
1 polymer ?
#
loop_
_entity_poly.entity_id
_entity_poly.type
_entity_poly.pdbx_seq_one_letter_code
_entity_poly.pdbx_strand_id
1 'polypeptide(L)'
;DYAVPEVRDYISSILIETVERWDVDGLELDFFRHPTYFNVQEAYSNRYLMTDLVRRIRRRMDEIGVQRGKGLDLMVRVPATVERCEGLGLDILKWIDEGLVDIVVAGGGFIPFEMPMEQFVEAARGTDTLVYGCLEGYRPAVDELTLRAIASRYWSAGIDGLYLFNFYSMPRDWKRDVLGRLTDREGLKRLMKRYETDPRDRFSPIDHLHLTFLNAIPRTQLPVTLRETSNGEGLVVKMDITEDFEQATDEGAMGTCTLSLLFDNLSSDDDVRIKLNGTDLGTVSRSTDGWTREFYQDSWNVYPSGTLMEHMPGVSLDVDVTAPPLTSGINEI
;
A
#
# COMPACT_ATOMS: atom_id res chain seq x y z
N ASP A 1 12.19 23.57 -6.83
CA ASP A 1 12.51 23.48 -5.40
C ASP A 1 11.57 24.39 -4.61
N TYR A 2 10.84 23.81 -3.65
CA TYR A 2 9.88 24.54 -2.82
C TYR A 2 10.54 25.38 -1.71
N ALA A 3 11.85 25.30 -1.54
CA ALA A 3 12.59 26.27 -0.70
C ALA A 3 12.53 27.68 -1.28
N VAL A 4 12.36 27.80 -2.61
CA VAL A 4 12.26 29.08 -3.33
C VAL A 4 10.86 29.69 -3.15
N PRO A 5 10.71 30.89 -2.57
CA PRO A 5 9.41 31.50 -2.31
C PRO A 5 8.56 31.68 -3.58
N GLU A 6 9.17 32.10 -4.69
CA GLU A 6 8.50 32.37 -5.96
C GLU A 6 7.86 31.08 -6.53
N VAL A 7 8.47 29.91 -6.30
CA VAL A 7 7.89 28.61 -6.69
C VAL A 7 6.63 28.33 -5.88
N ARG A 8 6.66 28.55 -4.56
CA ARG A 8 5.48 28.36 -3.71
C ARG A 8 4.36 29.34 -4.08
N ASP A 9 4.70 30.59 -4.38
CA ASP A 9 3.74 31.60 -4.80
C ASP A 9 3.09 31.23 -6.13
N TYR A 10 3.91 30.79 -7.10
CA TYR A 10 3.40 30.38 -8.40
C TYR A 10 2.48 29.15 -8.31
N ILE A 11 2.89 28.11 -7.62
CA ILE A 11 2.07 26.89 -7.44
C ILE A 11 0.78 27.23 -6.70
N SER A 12 0.86 28.01 -5.61
CA SER A 12 -0.31 28.45 -4.87
C SER A 12 -1.30 29.24 -5.76
N SER A 13 -0.79 30.11 -6.64
CA SER A 13 -1.66 30.90 -7.52
C SER A 13 -2.43 30.02 -8.51
N ILE A 14 -1.81 28.99 -9.07
CA ILE A 14 -2.46 28.03 -9.99
C ILE A 14 -3.56 27.25 -9.26
N LEU A 15 -3.27 26.72 -8.07
CA LEU A 15 -4.23 25.95 -7.29
C LEU A 15 -5.43 26.80 -6.86
N ILE A 16 -5.17 28.02 -6.41
CA ILE A 16 -6.22 28.95 -6.02
C ILE A 16 -7.06 29.38 -7.24
N GLU A 17 -6.43 29.70 -8.38
CA GLU A 17 -7.12 30.02 -9.62
C GLU A 17 -8.04 28.88 -10.07
N THR A 18 -7.62 27.63 -9.91
CA THR A 18 -8.46 26.46 -10.21
C THR A 18 -9.76 26.49 -9.40
N VAL A 19 -9.66 26.70 -8.10
CA VAL A 19 -10.84 26.76 -7.22
C VAL A 19 -11.69 28.01 -7.50
N GLU A 20 -11.09 29.15 -7.81
CA GLU A 20 -11.79 30.38 -8.11
C GLU A 20 -12.60 30.33 -9.41
N ARG A 21 -12.01 29.71 -10.45
CA ARG A 21 -12.60 29.64 -11.79
C ARG A 21 -13.63 28.54 -11.98
N TRP A 22 -13.46 27.42 -11.29
CA TRP A 22 -14.25 26.23 -11.52
C TRP A 22 -15.12 25.91 -10.29
N ASP A 23 -16.33 25.42 -10.53
CA ASP A 23 -17.22 24.95 -9.46
C ASP A 23 -16.83 23.52 -9.07
N VAL A 24 -15.68 23.40 -8.43
CA VAL A 24 -15.17 22.13 -7.87
C VAL A 24 -15.62 21.97 -6.43
N ASP A 25 -15.66 20.71 -5.97
CA ASP A 25 -15.96 20.39 -4.57
C ASP A 25 -14.71 20.39 -3.68
N GLY A 26 -13.53 20.40 -4.30
CA GLY A 26 -12.25 20.40 -3.58
C GLY A 26 -11.04 20.32 -4.50
N LEU A 27 -9.87 20.16 -3.90
CA LEU A 27 -8.60 19.92 -4.59
C LEU A 27 -7.93 18.65 -4.06
N GLU A 28 -7.28 17.92 -4.95
CA GLU A 28 -6.31 16.90 -4.57
C GLU A 28 -4.90 17.38 -4.87
N LEU A 29 -4.02 17.34 -3.86
CA LEU A 29 -2.58 17.59 -4.01
C LEU A 29 -1.85 16.25 -4.03
N ASP A 30 -1.37 15.86 -5.20
CA ASP A 30 -0.62 14.63 -5.37
C ASP A 30 0.85 14.81 -5.01
N PHE A 31 1.21 14.49 -3.77
CA PHE A 31 2.58 14.51 -3.29
C PHE A 31 3.33 13.20 -3.55
N PHE A 32 2.73 12.23 -4.21
CA PHE A 32 3.40 10.95 -4.40
C PHE A 32 4.01 10.78 -5.80
N ARG A 33 3.46 11.43 -6.82
CA ARG A 33 3.88 11.17 -8.22
C ARG A 33 5.37 11.41 -8.46
N HIS A 34 5.91 12.52 -7.93
CA HIS A 34 7.32 12.88 -8.02
C HIS A 34 7.76 13.47 -6.68
N PRO A 35 8.02 12.66 -5.66
CA PRO A 35 8.24 13.10 -4.30
C PRO A 35 9.62 13.74 -4.09
N THR A 36 9.88 14.84 -4.80
CA THR A 36 11.10 15.64 -4.73
C THR A 36 10.72 17.12 -4.66
N TYR A 37 10.56 17.62 -3.45
CA TYR A 37 10.10 19.00 -3.22
C TYR A 37 11.23 19.92 -2.81
N PHE A 38 12.21 19.38 -2.12
CA PHE A 38 13.38 20.07 -1.58
C PHE A 38 14.65 19.31 -1.93
N ASN A 39 15.81 19.96 -1.72
CA ASN A 39 17.06 19.20 -1.65
C ASN A 39 16.91 18.12 -0.58
N VAL A 40 17.30 16.88 -0.90
CA VAL A 40 17.10 15.71 -0.03
C VAL A 40 17.66 15.90 1.38
N GLN A 41 18.82 16.60 1.49
CA GLN A 41 19.47 16.86 2.78
C GLN A 41 18.75 17.92 3.62
N GLU A 42 17.89 18.73 3.00
CA GLU A 42 17.19 19.85 3.61
C GLU A 42 15.69 19.61 3.76
N ALA A 43 15.17 18.55 3.14
CA ALA A 43 13.73 18.29 3.03
C ALA A 43 13.06 18.26 4.41
N TYR A 44 13.59 17.47 5.34
CA TYR A 44 13.06 17.40 6.71
C TYR A 44 13.05 18.75 7.41
N SER A 45 14.12 19.53 7.28
CA SER A 45 14.22 20.85 7.90
C SER A 45 13.28 21.88 7.27
N ASN A 46 12.98 21.74 5.98
CA ASN A 46 12.16 22.65 5.21
C ASN A 46 10.66 22.29 5.23
N ARG A 47 10.23 21.22 5.94
CA ARG A 47 8.83 20.79 5.97
C ARG A 47 7.84 21.88 6.40
N TYR A 48 8.29 22.84 7.22
CA TYR A 48 7.48 23.97 7.63
C TYR A 48 7.08 24.87 6.44
N LEU A 49 7.92 24.98 5.40
CA LEU A 49 7.63 25.75 4.19
C LEU A 49 6.48 25.12 3.39
N MET A 50 6.45 23.77 3.32
CA MET A 50 5.34 23.06 2.71
C MET A 50 4.06 23.21 3.54
N THR A 51 4.16 23.12 4.86
CA THR A 51 3.03 23.37 5.76
C THR A 51 2.46 24.76 5.61
N ASP A 52 3.30 25.79 5.46
CA ASP A 52 2.82 27.16 5.21
C ASP A 52 2.13 27.31 3.84
N LEU A 53 2.61 26.59 2.83
CA LEU A 53 1.94 26.53 1.53
C LEU A 53 0.56 25.89 1.65
N VAL A 54 0.45 24.74 2.33
CA VAL A 54 -0.85 24.05 2.55
C VAL A 54 -1.82 24.93 3.35
N ARG A 55 -1.36 25.61 4.42
CA ARG A 55 -2.16 26.56 5.19
C ARG A 55 -2.71 27.70 4.33
N ARG A 56 -1.88 28.24 3.43
CA ARG A 56 -2.29 29.34 2.53
C ARG A 56 -3.38 28.85 1.58
N ILE A 57 -3.21 27.66 1.01
CA ILE A 57 -4.21 27.05 0.12
C ILE A 57 -5.51 26.81 0.90
N ARG A 58 -5.45 26.16 2.06
CA ARG A 58 -6.61 25.87 2.91
C ARG A 58 -7.40 27.13 3.25
N ARG A 59 -6.71 28.15 3.76
CA ARG A 59 -7.37 29.44 4.09
C ARG A 59 -8.12 30.04 2.91
N ARG A 60 -7.51 30.01 1.71
CA ARG A 60 -8.16 30.54 0.53
C ARG A 60 -9.35 29.72 0.07
N MET A 61 -9.25 28.40 0.17
CA MET A 61 -10.37 27.49 -0.10
C MET A 61 -11.53 27.75 0.87
N ASP A 62 -11.26 27.98 2.14
CA ASP A 62 -12.29 28.30 3.14
C ASP A 62 -13.01 29.61 2.80
N GLU A 63 -12.27 30.68 2.44
CA GLU A 63 -12.83 31.95 2.02
C GLU A 63 -13.77 31.79 0.81
N ILE A 64 -13.34 30.99 -0.19
CA ILE A 64 -14.14 30.70 -1.39
C ILE A 64 -15.35 29.86 -1.03
N GLY A 65 -15.18 28.86 -0.17
CA GLY A 65 -16.25 28.00 0.32
C GLY A 65 -17.36 28.80 1.02
N VAL A 66 -16.99 29.74 1.89
CA VAL A 66 -17.92 30.67 2.54
C VAL A 66 -18.69 31.51 1.50
N GLN A 67 -17.99 32.02 0.47
CA GLN A 67 -18.63 32.80 -0.59
C GLN A 67 -19.64 31.99 -1.41
N ARG A 68 -19.35 30.68 -1.59
CA ARG A 68 -20.20 29.74 -2.35
C ARG A 68 -21.27 29.06 -1.51
N GLY A 69 -21.21 29.20 -0.19
CA GLY A 69 -22.11 28.53 0.74
C GLY A 69 -21.93 27.01 0.81
N LYS A 70 -20.74 26.51 0.46
CA LYS A 70 -20.36 25.08 0.57
C LYS A 70 -18.93 24.93 1.04
N GLY A 71 -18.63 23.88 1.81
CA GLY A 71 -17.25 23.47 2.11
C GLY A 71 -16.53 23.04 0.85
N LEU A 72 -15.21 23.18 0.85
CA LEU A 72 -14.33 22.68 -0.20
C LEU A 72 -13.28 21.79 0.43
N ASP A 73 -13.23 20.52 0.01
CA ASP A 73 -12.34 19.53 0.57
C ASP A 73 -10.91 19.69 0.03
N LEU A 74 -9.94 19.56 0.90
CA LEU A 74 -8.52 19.44 0.53
C LEU A 74 -8.05 18.02 0.80
N MET A 75 -7.85 17.27 -0.27
CA MET A 75 -7.27 15.92 -0.24
C MET A 75 -5.79 15.99 -0.53
N VAL A 76 -5.02 15.16 0.14
CA VAL A 76 -3.60 14.98 -0.15
C VAL A 76 -3.27 13.49 -0.34
N ARG A 77 -2.50 13.18 -1.39
CA ARG A 77 -1.94 11.85 -1.59
C ARG A 77 -0.46 11.87 -1.24
N VAL A 78 -0.08 11.02 -0.29
CA VAL A 78 1.23 11.06 0.38
C VAL A 78 1.94 9.71 0.35
N PRO A 79 3.26 9.65 0.62
CA PRO A 79 4.00 8.41 0.77
C PRO A 79 3.41 7.44 1.80
N ALA A 80 3.89 6.20 1.75
CA ALA A 80 3.35 5.06 2.48
C ALA A 80 3.52 5.10 4.00
N THR A 81 4.40 5.94 4.54
CA THR A 81 4.62 6.08 5.99
C THR A 81 4.79 7.53 6.41
N VAL A 82 4.47 7.83 7.68
CA VAL A 82 4.69 9.15 8.28
C VAL A 82 6.17 9.55 8.20
N GLU A 83 7.08 8.64 8.54
CA GLU A 83 8.53 8.89 8.44
C GLU A 83 8.95 9.31 7.03
N ARG A 84 8.39 8.67 5.99
CA ARG A 84 8.68 9.00 4.60
C ARG A 84 8.11 10.35 4.20
N CYS A 85 6.92 10.67 4.66
CA CYS A 85 6.34 12.01 4.47
C CYS A 85 7.27 13.08 5.04
N GLU A 86 7.65 12.96 6.30
CA GLU A 86 8.53 13.92 6.96
C GLU A 86 9.90 14.03 6.29
N GLY A 87 10.50 12.88 5.92
CA GLY A 87 11.79 12.83 5.23
C GLY A 87 11.79 13.53 3.86
N LEU A 88 10.62 13.67 3.24
CA LEU A 88 10.41 14.39 1.98
C LEU A 88 9.95 15.84 2.17
N GLY A 89 9.79 16.28 3.41
CA GLY A 89 9.36 17.64 3.74
C GLY A 89 7.85 17.82 3.82
N LEU A 90 7.10 16.73 4.05
CA LEU A 90 5.64 16.74 4.22
C LEU A 90 5.30 16.48 5.69
N ASP A 91 4.94 17.49 6.44
CA ASP A 91 4.59 17.40 7.86
C ASP A 91 3.15 16.96 8.04
N ILE A 92 2.86 15.71 7.62
CA ILE A 92 1.49 15.19 7.55
C ILE A 92 0.80 15.17 8.92
N LEU A 93 1.52 14.86 9.99
CA LEU A 93 0.96 14.86 11.34
C LEU A 93 0.45 16.25 11.71
N LYS A 94 1.21 17.27 11.37
CA LYS A 94 0.85 18.67 11.63
C LYS A 94 -0.32 19.10 10.76
N TRP A 95 -0.41 18.63 9.53
CA TRP A 95 -1.54 18.97 8.64
C TRP A 95 -2.85 18.39 9.16
N ILE A 96 -2.82 17.18 9.71
CA ILE A 96 -3.95 16.53 10.35
C ILE A 96 -4.32 17.27 11.66
N ASP A 97 -3.34 17.51 12.54
CA ASP A 97 -3.53 18.17 13.84
C ASP A 97 -4.14 19.59 13.70
N GLU A 98 -3.71 20.34 12.69
CA GLU A 98 -4.22 21.68 12.42
C GLU A 98 -5.52 21.70 11.57
N GLY A 99 -6.04 20.54 11.16
CA GLY A 99 -7.22 20.46 10.29
C GLY A 99 -7.01 21.11 8.92
N LEU A 100 -5.79 21.04 8.38
CA LEU A 100 -5.46 21.63 7.08
C LEU A 100 -5.96 20.78 5.92
N VAL A 101 -6.15 19.48 6.14
CA VAL A 101 -6.54 18.50 5.13
C VAL A 101 -7.74 17.71 5.58
N ASP A 102 -8.70 17.52 4.69
CA ASP A 102 -9.93 16.78 4.96
C ASP A 102 -9.76 15.29 4.70
N ILE A 103 -8.92 14.93 3.72
CA ILE A 103 -8.66 13.54 3.35
C ILE A 103 -7.16 13.32 3.13
N VAL A 104 -6.64 12.29 3.78
CA VAL A 104 -5.27 11.79 3.56
C VAL A 104 -5.35 10.45 2.84
N VAL A 105 -4.78 10.38 1.63
CA VAL A 105 -4.60 9.15 0.88
C VAL A 105 -3.17 8.66 1.10
N ALA A 106 -3.01 7.57 1.84
CA ALA A 106 -1.69 7.00 2.07
C ALA A 106 -1.30 6.03 0.96
N GLY A 107 -0.10 6.23 0.43
CA GLY A 107 0.46 5.45 -0.67
C GLY A 107 -0.02 5.89 -2.06
N GLY A 108 0.54 5.30 -3.06
CA GLY A 108 0.25 5.55 -4.47
C GLY A 108 1.33 4.92 -5.31
N GLY A 109 1.05 4.45 -6.49
CA GLY A 109 1.91 3.75 -7.42
C GLY A 109 3.08 3.00 -6.76
N PHE A 110 3.24 1.75 -7.01
CA PHE A 110 4.29 0.95 -6.36
C PHE A 110 4.09 0.74 -4.84
N ILE A 111 2.84 0.53 -4.44
CA ILE A 111 2.50 0.26 -3.03
C ILE A 111 2.96 -1.16 -2.67
N PRO A 112 3.70 -1.33 -1.57
CA PRO A 112 3.94 -2.65 -1.04
C PRO A 112 2.64 -3.25 -0.49
N PHE A 113 2.57 -4.57 -0.43
CA PHE A 113 1.44 -5.24 0.19
C PHE A 113 1.27 -4.83 1.67
N GLU A 114 2.37 -4.66 2.37
CA GLU A 114 2.41 -4.35 3.80
C GLU A 114 2.54 -2.83 4.04
N MET A 115 1.45 -2.09 3.82
CA MET A 115 1.39 -0.67 4.19
C MET A 115 0.91 -0.48 5.63
N PRO A 116 1.64 0.28 6.46
CA PRO A 116 1.26 0.54 7.86
C PRO A 116 0.20 1.66 7.95
N MET A 117 -1.03 1.35 7.56
CA MET A 117 -2.16 2.31 7.57
C MET A 117 -2.48 2.83 8.97
N GLU A 118 -2.18 2.04 10.00
CA GLU A 118 -2.44 2.35 11.41
C GLU A 118 -1.81 3.69 11.83
N GLN A 119 -0.67 4.06 11.27
CA GLN A 119 0.01 5.33 11.56
C GLN A 119 -0.85 6.55 11.21
N PHE A 120 -1.50 6.50 10.05
CA PHE A 120 -2.36 7.57 9.58
C PHE A 120 -3.70 7.59 10.31
N VAL A 121 -4.27 6.41 10.54
CA VAL A 121 -5.53 6.27 11.30
C VAL A 121 -5.36 6.77 12.74
N GLU A 122 -4.25 6.44 13.39
CA GLU A 122 -3.96 6.93 14.74
C GLU A 122 -3.76 8.45 14.76
N ALA A 123 -3.05 9.00 13.76
CA ALA A 123 -2.85 10.44 13.64
C ALA A 123 -4.17 11.19 13.42
N ALA A 124 -5.11 10.62 12.68
CA ALA A 124 -6.42 11.21 12.41
C ALA A 124 -7.44 11.02 13.55
N ARG A 125 -7.13 10.19 14.54
CA ARG A 125 -8.05 9.89 15.64
C ARG A 125 -8.48 11.13 16.40
N GLY A 126 -9.79 11.38 16.46
CA GLY A 126 -10.36 12.53 17.15
C GLY A 126 -10.30 13.84 16.36
N THR A 127 -9.92 13.78 15.10
CA THR A 127 -10.02 14.88 14.13
C THR A 127 -11.12 14.59 13.11
N ASP A 128 -11.41 15.56 12.24
CA ASP A 128 -12.36 15.38 11.13
C ASP A 128 -11.69 14.86 9.85
N THR A 129 -10.37 14.62 9.87
CA THR A 129 -9.62 14.14 8.72
C THR A 129 -9.92 12.66 8.46
N LEU A 130 -10.30 12.33 7.23
CA LEU A 130 -10.52 10.97 6.77
C LEU A 130 -9.23 10.35 6.23
N VAL A 131 -9.05 9.05 6.43
CA VAL A 131 -7.90 8.29 5.95
C VAL A 131 -8.32 7.28 4.90
N TYR A 132 -7.76 7.38 3.71
CA TYR A 132 -8.03 6.49 2.60
C TYR A 132 -6.79 5.64 2.27
N GLY A 133 -7.00 4.35 2.09
CA GLY A 133 -5.96 3.42 1.62
C GLY A 133 -5.90 3.38 0.10
N CYS A 134 -4.73 3.63 -0.47
CA CYS A 134 -4.54 3.59 -1.91
C CYS A 134 -4.36 2.16 -2.42
N LEU A 135 -5.15 1.77 -3.41
CA LEU A 135 -5.00 0.54 -4.18
C LEU A 135 -4.44 0.87 -5.57
N GLU A 136 -3.44 0.13 -6.00
CA GLU A 136 -2.80 0.30 -7.30
C GLU A 136 -3.32 -0.71 -8.32
N GLY A 137 -3.90 -0.23 -9.42
CA GLY A 137 -4.46 -1.06 -10.48
C GLY A 137 -3.52 -1.35 -11.66
N TYR A 138 -2.34 -0.74 -11.66
CA TYR A 138 -1.45 -0.79 -12.83
C TYR A 138 -0.39 -1.90 -12.75
N ARG A 139 -0.21 -2.55 -11.62
CA ARG A 139 0.90 -3.46 -11.47
C ARG A 139 0.63 -4.85 -11.99
N PRO A 140 1.65 -5.43 -12.63
CA PRO A 140 1.55 -6.81 -13.10
C PRO A 140 1.38 -7.83 -11.97
N ALA A 141 1.43 -7.40 -10.74
CA ALA A 141 1.44 -8.30 -9.61
C ALA A 141 0.19 -8.26 -8.75
N VAL A 142 -0.79 -7.43 -9.05
CA VAL A 142 -1.99 -7.31 -8.22
C VAL A 142 -3.14 -8.07 -8.88
N ASP A 143 -3.37 -9.28 -8.41
CA ASP A 143 -4.56 -10.06 -8.73
C ASP A 143 -5.72 -9.75 -7.76
N GLU A 144 -6.90 -10.27 -8.03
CA GLU A 144 -8.06 -10.03 -7.19
C GLU A 144 -7.89 -10.58 -5.77
N LEU A 145 -7.21 -11.72 -5.60
CA LEU A 145 -6.98 -12.32 -4.27
C LEU A 145 -6.07 -11.43 -3.42
N THR A 146 -5.04 -10.89 -4.03
CA THR A 146 -4.11 -9.94 -3.37
C THR A 146 -4.80 -8.60 -3.06
N LEU A 147 -5.62 -8.07 -3.99
CA LEU A 147 -6.42 -6.86 -3.74
C LEU A 147 -7.37 -7.02 -2.57
N ARG A 148 -8.02 -8.18 -2.46
CA ARG A 148 -8.91 -8.50 -1.31
C ARG A 148 -8.14 -8.52 0.01
N ALA A 149 -6.94 -9.09 0.03
CA ALA A 149 -6.11 -9.12 1.23
C ALA A 149 -5.63 -7.73 1.64
N ILE A 150 -5.18 -6.90 0.68
CA ILE A 150 -4.78 -5.52 0.93
C ILE A 150 -5.97 -4.71 1.48
N ALA A 151 -7.14 -4.80 0.83
CA ALA A 151 -8.35 -4.10 1.30
C ALA A 151 -8.77 -4.57 2.71
N SER A 152 -8.67 -5.88 2.98
CA SER A 152 -8.97 -6.46 4.30
C SER A 152 -8.06 -5.86 5.38
N ARG A 153 -6.75 -5.76 5.12
CA ARG A 153 -5.79 -5.13 6.03
C ARG A 153 -6.09 -3.65 6.24
N TYR A 154 -6.38 -2.92 5.18
CA TYR A 154 -6.73 -1.51 5.28
C TYR A 154 -7.99 -1.27 6.12
N TRP A 155 -9.05 -2.05 5.88
CA TRP A 155 -10.27 -1.98 6.69
C TRP A 155 -10.02 -2.37 8.15
N SER A 156 -9.17 -3.38 8.41
CA SER A 156 -8.78 -3.78 9.76
C SER A 156 -8.00 -2.70 10.50
N ALA A 157 -7.17 -1.94 9.78
CA ALA A 157 -6.46 -0.77 10.33
C ALA A 157 -7.40 0.39 10.68
N GLY A 158 -8.65 0.39 10.19
CA GLY A 158 -9.65 1.38 10.51
C GLY A 158 -9.73 2.57 9.55
N ILE A 159 -9.35 2.38 8.29
CA ILE A 159 -9.50 3.44 7.27
C ILE A 159 -10.97 3.80 7.03
N ASP A 160 -11.19 4.99 6.48
CA ASP A 160 -12.52 5.50 6.13
C ASP A 160 -12.93 5.14 4.70
N GLY A 161 -11.97 4.99 3.80
CA GLY A 161 -12.24 4.70 2.39
C GLY A 161 -11.06 4.10 1.63
N LEU A 162 -11.36 3.67 0.40
CA LEU A 162 -10.37 3.17 -0.56
C LEU A 162 -10.18 4.19 -1.67
N TYR A 163 -8.93 4.45 -2.03
CA TYR A 163 -8.55 5.27 -3.17
C TYR A 163 -8.02 4.36 -4.29
N LEU A 164 -8.51 4.55 -5.51
CA LEU A 164 -8.14 3.71 -6.64
C LEU A 164 -7.21 4.47 -7.58
N PHE A 165 -5.98 4.01 -7.67
CA PHE A 165 -4.99 4.57 -8.57
C PHE A 165 -4.76 3.66 -9.79
N ASN A 166 -4.77 4.23 -11.00
CA ASN A 166 -4.58 3.50 -12.27
C ASN A 166 -5.60 2.39 -12.58
N PHE A 167 -6.81 2.46 -12.06
CA PHE A 167 -7.88 1.49 -12.35
C PHE A 167 -8.67 1.79 -13.63
N TYR A 168 -8.38 2.88 -14.32
CA TYR A 168 -9.14 3.31 -15.50
C TYR A 168 -9.11 2.32 -16.66
N SER A 169 -8.05 1.55 -16.79
CA SER A 169 -7.78 0.63 -17.87
C SER A 169 -8.43 -0.76 -17.71
N MET A 170 -8.80 -1.11 -16.50
CA MET A 170 -9.44 -2.40 -16.22
C MET A 170 -10.80 -2.54 -16.91
N PRO A 171 -11.21 -3.75 -17.36
CA PRO A 171 -12.53 -3.96 -17.94
C PRO A 171 -13.66 -3.48 -17.03
N ARG A 172 -14.69 -2.88 -17.62
CA ARG A 172 -15.77 -2.25 -16.83
C ARG A 172 -16.49 -3.24 -15.91
N ASP A 173 -16.76 -4.44 -16.40
CA ASP A 173 -17.48 -5.45 -15.63
C ASP A 173 -16.60 -5.99 -14.50
N TRP A 174 -15.32 -6.26 -14.78
CA TRP A 174 -14.34 -6.63 -13.77
C TRP A 174 -14.24 -5.56 -12.66
N LYS A 175 -14.12 -4.27 -13.05
CA LYS A 175 -14.08 -3.17 -12.06
C LYS A 175 -15.32 -3.17 -11.17
N ARG A 176 -16.49 -3.29 -11.75
CA ARG A 176 -17.75 -3.26 -10.99
C ARG A 176 -17.79 -4.39 -9.96
N ASP A 177 -17.44 -5.60 -10.38
CA ASP A 177 -17.49 -6.78 -9.53
C ASP A 177 -16.44 -6.74 -8.42
N VAL A 178 -15.20 -6.42 -8.77
CA VAL A 178 -14.09 -6.35 -7.82
C VAL A 178 -14.31 -5.22 -6.82
N LEU A 179 -14.62 -4.00 -7.30
CA LEU A 179 -14.79 -2.84 -6.41
C LEU A 179 -15.97 -3.03 -5.45
N GLY A 180 -17.07 -3.62 -5.91
CA GLY A 180 -18.21 -3.94 -5.05
C GLY A 180 -17.82 -4.89 -3.92
N ARG A 181 -16.96 -5.87 -4.19
CA ARG A 181 -16.45 -6.83 -3.18
C ARG A 181 -15.46 -6.18 -2.21
N LEU A 182 -14.57 -5.30 -2.69
CA LEU A 182 -13.58 -4.64 -1.85
C LEU A 182 -14.20 -3.66 -0.84
N THR A 183 -15.34 -3.08 -1.16
CA THR A 183 -16.07 -2.15 -0.28
C THR A 183 -17.08 -2.81 0.64
N ASP A 184 -17.49 -4.03 0.35
CA ASP A 184 -18.33 -4.85 1.24
C ASP A 184 -17.47 -5.49 2.32
N ARG A 185 -17.27 -4.79 3.43
CA ARG A 185 -16.39 -5.21 4.53
C ARG A 185 -16.77 -6.58 5.11
N GLU A 186 -18.06 -6.87 5.26
CA GLU A 186 -18.52 -8.15 5.81
C GLU A 186 -18.45 -9.29 4.78
N GLY A 187 -18.83 -9.01 3.54
CA GLY A 187 -18.69 -9.98 2.45
C GLY A 187 -17.23 -10.33 2.18
N LEU A 188 -16.32 -9.34 2.29
CA LEU A 188 -14.89 -9.51 2.06
C LEU A 188 -14.26 -10.53 3.04
N LYS A 189 -14.72 -10.61 4.29
CA LYS A 189 -14.26 -11.61 5.28
C LYS A 189 -14.44 -13.05 4.83
N ARG A 190 -15.40 -13.32 3.96
CA ARG A 190 -15.76 -14.67 3.48
C ARG A 190 -15.13 -15.05 2.13
N LEU A 191 -14.38 -14.15 1.52
CA LEU A 191 -13.75 -14.38 0.23
C LEU A 191 -12.33 -14.90 0.39
N MET A 192 -11.92 -15.78 -0.53
CA MET A 192 -10.51 -16.20 -0.61
C MET A 192 -9.60 -14.99 -0.82
N LYS A 193 -8.47 -15.00 -0.16
CA LYS A 193 -7.45 -13.94 -0.19
C LYS A 193 -6.06 -14.54 -0.33
N ARG A 194 -5.14 -13.73 -0.82
CA ARG A 194 -3.71 -14.03 -0.86
C ARG A 194 -2.96 -12.94 -0.10
N TYR A 195 -2.42 -13.31 1.05
CA TYR A 195 -1.51 -12.48 1.80
C TYR A 195 -0.10 -12.67 1.27
N GLU A 196 0.63 -11.60 1.08
CA GLU A 196 1.99 -11.63 0.54
C GLU A 196 2.91 -10.77 1.39
N THR A 197 4.18 -11.20 1.49
CA THR A 197 5.27 -10.33 1.90
C THR A 197 6.07 -9.96 0.66
N ASP A 198 6.07 -8.69 0.32
CA ASP A 198 6.64 -8.21 -0.94
C ASP A 198 8.16 -8.37 -1.01
N PRO A 199 8.69 -8.95 -2.08
CA PRO A 199 10.09 -8.83 -2.39
C PRO A 199 10.38 -7.42 -2.95
N ARG A 200 11.41 -6.77 -2.43
CA ARG A 200 11.81 -5.42 -2.83
C ARG A 200 12.12 -5.29 -4.33
N ASP A 201 12.63 -6.37 -4.93
CA ASP A 201 13.10 -6.38 -6.33
C ASP A 201 11.98 -6.45 -7.36
N ARG A 202 10.74 -6.67 -6.96
CA ARG A 202 9.58 -6.53 -7.87
C ARG A 202 9.47 -5.12 -8.45
N PHE A 203 10.05 -4.17 -7.77
CA PHE A 203 10.17 -2.80 -8.22
C PHE A 203 11.50 -2.63 -8.94
N SER A 204 11.65 -3.34 -10.07
CA SER A 204 12.83 -3.20 -10.92
C SER A 204 13.19 -1.72 -11.09
N PRO A 205 14.43 -1.37 -10.87
CA PRO A 205 14.91 -0.02 -11.07
C PRO A 205 14.87 0.34 -12.55
N ILE A 206 13.72 0.80 -13.01
CA ILE A 206 13.68 1.51 -14.27
C ILE A 206 14.02 2.94 -13.92
N ASP A 207 15.25 3.33 -14.23
CA ASP A 207 15.71 4.72 -14.31
C ASP A 207 16.05 5.48 -13.02
N HIS A 208 16.87 6.48 -13.21
CA HIS A 208 17.30 7.54 -12.31
C HIS A 208 16.18 8.29 -11.53
N LEU A 209 14.92 8.12 -11.90
CA LEU A 209 13.75 8.57 -11.13
C LEU A 209 13.54 7.75 -9.84
N HIS A 210 14.17 6.59 -9.74
CA HIS A 210 14.02 5.65 -8.65
C HIS A 210 14.54 6.10 -7.30
N LEU A 211 15.62 6.86 -7.27
CA LEU A 211 16.17 7.31 -5.99
C LEU A 211 15.13 8.07 -5.17
N THR A 212 14.26 8.81 -5.86
CA THR A 212 13.19 9.56 -5.22
C THR A 212 12.05 8.68 -4.75
N PHE A 213 11.64 7.71 -5.58
CA PHE A 213 10.61 6.74 -5.21
C PHE A 213 11.09 5.76 -4.14
N LEU A 214 12.33 5.29 -4.18
CA LEU A 214 12.90 4.43 -3.14
C LEU A 214 12.83 5.07 -1.75
N ASN A 215 12.94 6.38 -1.66
CA ASN A 215 12.78 7.09 -0.41
C ASN A 215 11.32 7.19 0.04
N ALA A 216 10.36 7.02 -0.85
CA ALA A 216 8.93 7.11 -0.56
C ALA A 216 8.29 5.74 -0.26
N ILE A 217 8.97 4.62 -0.54
CA ILE A 217 8.46 3.27 -0.36
C ILE A 217 9.06 2.64 0.92
N PRO A 218 8.27 1.97 1.76
CA PRO A 218 8.78 1.27 2.94
C PRO A 218 9.79 0.19 2.57
N ARG A 219 10.68 -0.12 3.48
CA ARG A 219 11.56 -1.29 3.33
C ARG A 219 10.75 -2.54 3.54
N THR A 220 10.90 -3.51 2.63
CA THR A 220 10.30 -4.84 2.75
C THR A 220 11.23 -5.80 3.47
N GLN A 221 10.68 -6.89 4.02
CA GLN A 221 11.45 -7.93 4.70
C GLN A 221 12.18 -8.84 3.69
N LEU A 222 11.65 -8.96 2.48
CA LEU A 222 12.17 -9.80 1.40
C LEU A 222 12.78 -8.94 0.27
N PRO A 223 13.74 -9.46 -0.53
CA PRO A 223 14.35 -10.79 -0.39
C PRO A 223 15.34 -10.84 0.77
N VAL A 224 15.53 -12.02 1.33
CA VAL A 224 16.50 -12.27 2.40
C VAL A 224 17.29 -13.53 2.10
N THR A 225 18.57 -13.55 2.48
CA THR A 225 19.41 -14.73 2.27
C THR A 225 19.32 -15.65 3.47
N LEU A 226 18.73 -16.82 3.27
CA LEU A 226 18.81 -17.91 4.23
C LEU A 226 20.22 -18.56 4.14
N ARG A 227 20.92 -18.66 5.25
CA ARG A 227 22.24 -19.28 5.33
C ARG A 227 22.14 -20.51 6.22
N GLU A 228 22.92 -21.52 5.89
CA GLU A 228 23.12 -22.65 6.79
C GLU A 228 23.71 -22.16 8.12
N THR A 229 23.04 -22.49 9.22
CA THR A 229 23.48 -22.13 10.56
C THR A 229 23.76 -23.38 11.37
N SER A 230 24.96 -23.46 11.96
CA SER A 230 25.38 -24.60 12.78
C SER A 230 24.60 -24.73 14.10
N ASN A 231 23.90 -23.67 14.52
CA ASN A 231 23.10 -23.60 15.76
C ASN A 231 21.59 -23.72 15.52
N GLY A 232 21.16 -23.89 14.26
CA GLY A 232 19.74 -24.00 13.92
C GLY A 232 18.94 -22.71 14.08
N GLU A 233 19.59 -21.55 14.21
CA GLU A 233 18.92 -20.27 14.13
C GLU A 233 18.43 -20.03 12.70
N GLY A 234 17.12 -19.91 12.53
CA GLY A 234 16.47 -19.59 11.27
C GLY A 234 16.32 -18.09 11.05
N LEU A 235 15.85 -17.73 9.88
CA LEU A 235 15.34 -16.40 9.61
C LEU A 235 13.88 -16.33 10.07
N VAL A 236 13.45 -15.14 10.51
CA VAL A 236 12.05 -14.88 10.83
C VAL A 236 11.52 -13.87 9.84
N VAL A 237 10.46 -14.25 9.15
CA VAL A 237 9.65 -13.37 8.29
C VAL A 237 8.30 -13.19 8.94
N LYS A 238 7.84 -11.95 9.05
CA LYS A 238 6.54 -11.64 9.65
C LYS A 238 5.50 -11.38 8.58
N MET A 239 4.32 -11.92 8.78
CA MET A 239 3.16 -11.71 7.91
C MET A 239 1.95 -11.35 8.77
N ASP A 240 1.35 -10.20 8.50
CA ASP A 240 0.14 -9.76 9.16
C ASP A 240 -1.09 -10.25 8.41
N ILE A 241 -1.92 -11.06 9.06
CA ILE A 241 -3.13 -11.68 8.51
C ILE A 241 -4.33 -11.20 9.30
N THR A 242 -5.30 -10.62 8.64
CA THR A 242 -6.47 -9.98 9.27
C THR A 242 -7.71 -10.85 9.25
N GLU A 243 -7.57 -12.16 9.06
CA GLU A 243 -8.68 -13.11 9.09
C GLU A 243 -9.06 -13.48 10.53
N ASP A 244 -10.35 -13.54 10.80
CA ASP A 244 -10.89 -14.09 12.05
C ASP A 244 -11.07 -15.60 11.91
N PHE A 245 -10.00 -16.35 12.22
CA PHE A 245 -10.00 -17.81 12.12
C PHE A 245 -10.90 -18.48 13.14
N GLU A 246 -11.11 -17.87 14.29
CA GLU A 246 -12.02 -18.38 15.33
C GLU A 246 -13.47 -18.32 14.82
N GLN A 247 -13.90 -17.16 14.36
CA GLN A 247 -15.23 -16.98 13.76
C GLN A 247 -15.42 -17.89 12.54
N ALA A 248 -14.43 -17.96 11.64
CA ALA A 248 -14.50 -18.79 10.44
C ALA A 248 -14.64 -20.29 10.79
N THR A 249 -13.99 -20.75 11.87
CA THR A 249 -14.09 -22.12 12.35
C THR A 249 -15.48 -22.39 12.93
N ASP A 250 -15.98 -21.49 13.77
CA ASP A 250 -17.30 -21.64 14.42
C ASP A 250 -18.45 -21.62 13.40
N GLU A 251 -18.29 -20.85 12.32
CA GLU A 251 -19.26 -20.77 11.21
C GLU A 251 -19.12 -21.93 10.20
N GLY A 252 -18.10 -22.78 10.33
CA GLY A 252 -17.77 -23.82 9.34
C GLY A 252 -17.34 -23.26 7.98
N ALA A 253 -16.80 -22.04 7.98
CA ALA A 253 -16.39 -21.30 6.79
C ALA A 253 -14.88 -21.36 6.52
N MET A 254 -14.12 -22.08 7.35
CA MET A 254 -12.68 -22.28 7.15
C MET A 254 -12.43 -23.00 5.83
N GLY A 255 -11.65 -22.35 4.95
CA GLY A 255 -11.08 -22.97 3.76
C GLY A 255 -9.70 -23.58 4.03
N THR A 256 -9.10 -24.16 2.99
CA THR A 256 -7.69 -24.58 3.04
C THR A 256 -6.80 -23.33 3.04
N CYS A 257 -5.87 -23.30 4.01
CA CYS A 257 -4.82 -22.28 4.04
C CYS A 257 -3.52 -22.94 3.61
N THR A 258 -2.82 -22.37 2.63
CA THR A 258 -1.53 -22.87 2.16
C THR A 258 -0.49 -21.78 2.35
N LEU A 259 0.61 -22.10 3.03
CA LEU A 259 1.80 -21.25 3.10
C LEU A 259 2.73 -21.64 1.97
N SER A 260 3.10 -20.64 1.13
CA SER A 260 4.01 -20.82 0.00
C SER A 260 5.25 -19.97 0.18
N LEU A 261 6.44 -20.57 0.07
CA LEU A 261 7.73 -19.91 0.11
C LEU A 261 8.44 -20.12 -1.22
N LEU A 262 8.97 -19.06 -1.82
CA LEU A 262 9.74 -19.13 -3.08
C LEU A 262 11.21 -18.85 -2.82
N PHE A 263 12.07 -19.73 -3.32
CA PHE A 263 13.53 -19.64 -3.20
C PHE A 263 14.17 -19.55 -4.59
N ASP A 264 15.06 -18.59 -4.77
CA ASP A 264 15.79 -18.44 -6.04
C ASP A 264 16.80 -19.56 -6.29
N ASN A 265 17.49 -20.02 -5.23
CA ASN A 265 18.60 -20.94 -5.32
C ASN A 265 18.55 -22.02 -4.23
N LEU A 266 17.56 -22.90 -4.28
CA LEU A 266 17.45 -24.04 -3.37
C LEU A 266 17.82 -25.32 -4.10
N SER A 267 18.88 -26.00 -3.66
CA SER A 267 19.36 -27.28 -4.28
C SER A 267 18.52 -28.46 -3.77
N SER A 268 18.56 -29.58 -4.50
CA SER A 268 17.88 -30.82 -4.10
C SER A 268 18.35 -31.36 -2.75
N ASP A 269 19.57 -31.01 -2.37
CA ASP A 269 20.24 -31.55 -1.17
C ASP A 269 20.02 -30.65 0.06
N ASP A 270 19.41 -29.46 -0.14
CA ASP A 270 19.10 -28.56 0.93
C ASP A 270 17.83 -29.00 1.70
N ASP A 271 17.96 -29.14 3.01
CA ASP A 271 16.84 -29.41 3.93
C ASP A 271 16.39 -28.12 4.60
N VAL A 272 15.20 -27.63 4.24
CA VAL A 272 14.59 -26.42 4.81
C VAL A 272 13.49 -26.81 5.76
N ARG A 273 13.59 -26.37 7.01
CA ARG A 273 12.53 -26.53 8.03
C ARG A 273 11.75 -25.25 8.17
N ILE A 274 10.44 -25.36 8.13
CA ILE A 274 9.52 -24.24 8.24
C ILE A 274 8.77 -24.34 9.55
N LYS A 275 8.76 -23.25 10.30
CA LYS A 275 7.94 -23.11 11.48
C LYS A 275 6.94 -21.98 11.29
N LEU A 276 5.76 -22.11 11.85
CA LEU A 276 4.77 -21.06 11.92
C LEU A 276 4.43 -20.83 13.40
N ASN A 277 4.69 -19.63 13.90
CA ASN A 277 4.49 -19.26 15.30
C ASN A 277 5.14 -20.26 16.28
N GLY A 278 6.36 -20.71 15.93
CA GLY A 278 7.14 -21.67 16.70
C GLY A 278 6.77 -23.13 16.51
N THR A 279 5.67 -23.44 15.82
CA THR A 279 5.24 -24.81 15.51
C THR A 279 5.88 -25.29 14.21
N ASP A 280 6.56 -26.45 14.24
CA ASP A 280 7.15 -27.09 13.06
C ASP A 280 6.03 -27.59 12.14
N LEU A 281 6.06 -27.20 10.87
CA LEU A 281 5.04 -27.55 9.89
C LEU A 281 5.27 -28.92 9.23
N GLY A 282 6.37 -29.60 9.56
CA GLY A 282 6.62 -30.97 9.12
C GLY A 282 6.95 -31.06 7.63
N THR A 283 6.27 -31.97 6.94
CA THR A 283 6.54 -32.26 5.53
C THR A 283 5.97 -31.15 4.62
N VAL A 284 6.81 -30.62 3.75
CA VAL A 284 6.44 -29.61 2.75
C VAL A 284 6.49 -30.19 1.34
N SER A 285 5.56 -29.75 0.49
CA SER A 285 5.61 -30.05 -0.93
C SER A 285 6.66 -29.16 -1.59
N ARG A 286 7.48 -29.74 -2.47
CA ARG A 286 8.52 -29.02 -3.18
C ARG A 286 8.26 -29.08 -4.69
N SER A 287 8.28 -27.94 -5.34
CA SER A 287 8.19 -27.83 -6.79
C SER A 287 9.34 -26.99 -7.34
N THR A 288 9.91 -27.47 -8.44
CA THR A 288 10.96 -26.75 -9.20
C THR A 288 10.36 -25.87 -10.30
N ASP A 289 9.04 -25.87 -10.45
CA ASP A 289 8.36 -25.10 -11.48
C ASP A 289 8.20 -23.63 -11.11
N GLY A 290 8.71 -23.24 -9.93
CA GLY A 290 8.56 -21.89 -9.42
C GLY A 290 7.15 -21.60 -8.99
N TRP A 291 6.76 -20.35 -9.12
CA TRP A 291 5.43 -19.88 -8.77
C TRP A 291 4.77 -19.17 -9.94
N THR A 292 3.50 -19.45 -10.15
CA THR A 292 2.71 -18.86 -11.24
C THR A 292 1.46 -18.20 -10.68
N ARG A 293 1.16 -17.00 -11.14
CA ARG A 293 -0.08 -16.34 -10.81
C ARG A 293 -0.72 -15.70 -12.03
N GLU A 294 -2.03 -15.62 -11.98
CA GLU A 294 -2.84 -14.90 -12.93
C GLU A 294 -3.03 -13.46 -12.46
N PHE A 295 -2.88 -12.51 -13.38
CA PHE A 295 -3.19 -11.11 -13.11
C PHE A 295 -3.77 -10.45 -14.36
N TYR A 296 -4.49 -9.37 -14.18
CA TYR A 296 -4.97 -8.56 -15.28
C TYR A 296 -3.99 -7.43 -15.58
N GLN A 297 -3.53 -7.36 -16.81
CA GLN A 297 -2.67 -6.28 -17.30
C GLN A 297 -3.40 -5.43 -18.32
N ASP A 298 -3.26 -4.12 -18.19
CA ASP A 298 -3.67 -3.17 -19.21
C ASP A 298 -2.61 -2.94 -20.27
N SER A 299 -3.10 -2.65 -21.48
CA SER A 299 -2.25 -2.26 -22.61
C SER A 299 -1.85 -0.79 -22.55
N TRP A 300 -0.90 -0.43 -21.72
CA TRP A 300 -0.26 0.87 -21.86
C TRP A 300 0.77 0.81 -23.00
N ASN A 301 0.26 0.90 -24.24
CA ASN A 301 1.02 1.06 -25.49
C ASN A 301 2.01 -0.05 -25.90
N VAL A 302 2.22 -1.10 -25.16
CA VAL A 302 3.27 -2.09 -25.48
C VAL A 302 2.79 -3.54 -25.47
N TYR A 303 1.73 -3.87 -24.75
CA TYR A 303 1.23 -5.24 -24.60
C TYR A 303 -0.29 -5.30 -24.78
N PRO A 304 -0.85 -6.42 -25.31
CA PRO A 304 -2.27 -6.60 -25.33
C PRO A 304 -2.86 -6.59 -23.92
N SER A 305 -3.94 -5.86 -23.73
CA SER A 305 -4.72 -5.94 -22.48
C SER A 305 -5.34 -7.33 -22.34
N GLY A 306 -5.35 -7.84 -21.12
CA GLY A 306 -5.96 -9.12 -20.84
C GLY A 306 -5.43 -9.77 -19.59
N THR A 307 -5.91 -10.97 -19.33
CA THR A 307 -5.39 -11.84 -18.30
C THR A 307 -4.07 -12.43 -18.73
N LEU A 308 -3.06 -12.24 -17.94
CA LEU A 308 -1.72 -12.77 -18.15
C LEU A 308 -1.33 -13.71 -17.01
N MET A 309 -0.36 -14.58 -17.31
CA MET A 309 0.27 -15.44 -16.31
C MET A 309 1.67 -14.91 -16.04
N GLU A 310 1.93 -14.52 -14.82
CA GLU A 310 3.30 -14.23 -14.37
C GLU A 310 3.92 -15.49 -13.82
N HIS A 311 5.07 -15.84 -14.34
CA HIS A 311 5.87 -16.95 -13.85
C HIS A 311 7.11 -16.43 -13.14
N MET A 312 7.25 -16.80 -11.87
CA MET A 312 8.45 -16.52 -11.07
C MET A 312 9.23 -17.80 -10.94
N PRO A 313 10.41 -17.89 -11.61
CA PRO A 313 11.25 -19.07 -11.52
C PRO A 313 11.78 -19.26 -10.10
N GLY A 314 12.12 -20.49 -9.75
CA GLY A 314 12.68 -20.83 -8.46
C GLY A 314 12.18 -22.18 -7.96
N VAL A 315 12.41 -22.43 -6.70
CA VAL A 315 11.87 -23.60 -6.00
C VAL A 315 10.81 -23.12 -5.02
N SER A 316 9.57 -23.58 -5.17
CA SER A 316 8.52 -23.33 -4.19
C SER A 316 8.45 -24.45 -3.16
N LEU A 317 8.24 -24.05 -1.92
CA LEU A 317 7.88 -24.93 -0.81
C LEU A 317 6.47 -24.57 -0.35
N ASP A 318 5.56 -25.53 -0.47
CA ASP A 318 4.14 -25.35 -0.14
C ASP A 318 3.75 -26.29 0.99
N VAL A 319 3.02 -25.74 1.97
CA VAL A 319 2.52 -26.51 3.10
C VAL A 319 1.12 -26.03 3.50
N ASP A 320 0.20 -26.96 3.67
CA ASP A 320 -1.11 -26.67 4.21
C ASP A 320 -1.00 -26.39 5.71
N VAL A 321 -1.59 -25.30 6.12
CA VAL A 321 -1.56 -24.82 7.50
C VAL A 321 -2.96 -24.76 8.08
N THR A 322 -3.05 -24.99 9.37
CA THR A 322 -4.30 -24.89 10.13
C THR A 322 -4.26 -23.73 11.12
N ALA A 323 -5.40 -23.32 11.60
CA ALA A 323 -5.52 -22.39 12.70
C ALA A 323 -6.01 -23.12 13.96
N PRO A 324 -5.19 -23.21 15.04
CA PRO A 324 -3.78 -22.87 15.13
C PRO A 324 -2.87 -23.84 14.35
N PRO A 325 -1.57 -23.53 14.07
CA PRO A 325 -0.78 -22.40 14.60
C PRO A 325 -0.96 -21.06 13.88
N LEU A 326 -1.67 -21.02 12.74
CA LEU A 326 -2.00 -19.77 12.08
C LEU A 326 -2.96 -18.94 12.95
N THR A 327 -2.68 -17.64 13.10
CA THR A 327 -3.48 -16.74 13.94
C THR A 327 -3.83 -15.45 13.21
N SER A 328 -4.86 -14.77 13.68
CA SER A 328 -5.11 -13.38 13.29
C SER A 328 -3.99 -12.48 13.80
N GLY A 329 -3.62 -11.47 13.01
CA GLY A 329 -2.52 -10.56 13.31
C GLY A 329 -1.18 -11.07 12.79
N ILE A 330 -0.10 -10.71 13.49
CA ILE A 330 1.27 -11.01 13.04
C ILE A 330 1.61 -12.48 13.28
N ASN A 331 1.95 -13.16 12.20
CA ASN A 331 2.46 -14.52 12.20
C ASN A 331 3.96 -14.50 11.91
N GLU A 332 4.73 -15.32 12.62
CA GLU A 332 6.17 -15.50 12.43
C GLU A 332 6.45 -16.82 11.71
N ILE A 333 7.10 -16.68 10.55
CA ILE A 333 7.47 -17.79 9.68
C ILE A 333 8.98 -17.96 9.68
#